data_ddc8021bf5c48c75168a4665ec277a9b
#
_entry.id   ddc8021bf5c48c75168a4665ec277a9b
#
_cell.length_a   1.000
_cell.length_b   1.000
_cell.length_c   1.000
_cell.angle_alpha   90.00
_cell.angle_beta   90.00
_cell.angle_gamma   90.00
#
_symmetry.space_group_name_H-M   'P 1'
#
loop_
_entity.id
_entity.type
_entity.pdbx_description
1 polymer ?
#
loop_
_entity_poly.entity_id
_entity_poly.type
_entity_poly.pdbx_seq_one_letter_code
_entity_poly.pdbx_strand_id
1 'polypeptide(L)'
;MKNKVLIIGGVAGGATTAARLRRLDEAFEIIVLERGEYISYANCGLPYHIGDVIKERESLLLQTPERMKARFNIDVRVNNEALSIDTESKSVYIINKDTGNKYTESYDTLVIATGSSPLKPPIPGINGPGIFTLWNVRDTVRIKNFINTEKPKRAVIIGGGFIGLEMAENLHAAGCEVSIVEMQNQVMMPIDFEMAQFLHENLRMNQVHLVLSDGVKSFEQKGETTLIRLQSGKSIEADLVILSIGIKPNSQLAKEAGLALNERGGIVVDEHLKTSNPSIYAVGDVIEAEDFISKGRTMVPLAGPANKQARICANNIAREYGVLGGDLEKHNGIQGTSIAKVFDLTVASTGANEKTLKKWGKKLNKNYYVALIDQNSHAGYYPGATPLTLKMLFSPEGYIFGAQIIGQDGVDKRIDTLAATIRLGGTIYDLKELEHAYAPPYSSAKDPVNMLGFVAENILQSLVSFADWSELENLTRSEDKNYTMLEVTEDIERMIFSIPGSYHIPLGQLRNRMGELDKDKLIIIFCARGVRAYNAARIMTNSGFKNVKIFPGGLSFYKTLYHDKLSGLIPTGDEVSDRT
;
A
#
# COMPACT_ATOMS: atom_id res chain seq x y z
N MET A 1 -17.21 -42.81 0.92
CA MET A 1 -17.04 -42.05 -0.35
C MET A 1 -15.94 -41.01 -0.12
N LYS A 2 -15.10 -40.76 -1.12
CA LYS A 2 -14.10 -39.68 -1.01
C LYS A 2 -14.80 -38.35 -1.16
N ASN A 3 -14.60 -37.41 -0.21
CA ASN A 3 -15.13 -36.06 -0.32
C ASN A 3 -14.36 -35.31 -1.41
N LYS A 4 -15.07 -34.82 -2.41
CA LYS A 4 -14.49 -34.17 -3.60
C LYS A 4 -14.51 -32.67 -3.46
N VAL A 5 -13.32 -32.05 -3.44
CA VAL A 5 -13.14 -30.63 -3.39
C VAL A 5 -12.60 -30.12 -4.72
N LEU A 6 -13.40 -29.31 -5.40
CA LEU A 6 -13.02 -28.65 -6.64
C LEU A 6 -12.62 -27.19 -6.35
N ILE A 7 -11.48 -26.77 -6.89
CA ILE A 7 -10.93 -25.43 -6.65
C ILE A 7 -10.75 -24.73 -8.01
N ILE A 8 -11.34 -23.56 -8.19
CA ILE A 8 -11.18 -22.73 -9.39
C ILE A 8 -10.17 -21.63 -9.13
N GLY A 9 -9.01 -21.71 -9.78
CA GLY A 9 -7.86 -20.81 -9.60
C GLY A 9 -6.71 -21.50 -8.85
N GLY A 10 -5.54 -21.53 -9.46
CA GLY A 10 -4.37 -22.30 -8.98
C GLY A 10 -3.22 -21.45 -8.41
N VAL A 11 -3.45 -20.16 -8.05
CA VAL A 11 -2.38 -19.30 -7.52
C VAL A 11 -2.47 -19.22 -5.99
N ALA A 12 -2.35 -18.06 -5.36
CA ALA A 12 -2.17 -17.93 -3.91
C ALA A 12 -3.27 -18.62 -3.08
N GLY A 13 -4.54 -18.25 -3.29
CA GLY A 13 -5.66 -18.79 -2.53
C GLY A 13 -5.90 -20.26 -2.80
N GLY A 14 -6.04 -20.64 -4.08
CA GLY A 14 -6.40 -22.02 -4.47
C GLY A 14 -5.30 -23.02 -4.20
N ALA A 15 -4.05 -22.75 -4.59
CA ALA A 15 -2.92 -23.65 -4.34
C ALA A 15 -2.69 -23.88 -2.84
N THR A 16 -2.81 -22.82 -2.02
CA THR A 16 -2.68 -22.94 -0.56
C THR A 16 -3.81 -23.73 0.05
N THR A 17 -5.06 -23.54 -0.40
CA THR A 17 -6.22 -24.34 0.04
C THR A 17 -6.01 -25.81 -0.28
N ALA A 18 -5.66 -26.14 -1.53
CA ALA A 18 -5.43 -27.50 -2.00
C ALA A 18 -4.33 -28.21 -1.19
N ALA A 19 -3.17 -27.57 -1.04
CA ALA A 19 -2.05 -28.14 -0.31
C ALA A 19 -2.36 -28.29 1.20
N ARG A 20 -3.14 -27.38 1.79
CA ARG A 20 -3.56 -27.49 3.19
C ARG A 20 -4.55 -28.64 3.40
N LEU A 21 -5.56 -28.76 2.56
CA LEU A 21 -6.53 -29.87 2.63
C LEU A 21 -5.84 -31.22 2.57
N ARG A 22 -4.91 -31.42 1.63
CA ARG A 22 -4.16 -32.68 1.52
C ARG A 22 -3.35 -33.01 2.77
N ARG A 23 -2.75 -31.98 3.41
CA ARG A 23 -2.01 -32.20 4.68
C ARG A 23 -2.93 -32.52 5.86
N LEU A 24 -4.22 -32.25 5.75
CA LEU A 24 -5.22 -32.58 6.77
C LEU A 24 -5.73 -33.99 6.59
N ASP A 25 -5.97 -34.43 5.34
CA ASP A 25 -6.45 -35.76 5.07
C ASP A 25 -6.09 -36.22 3.65
N GLU A 26 -5.53 -37.42 3.55
CA GLU A 26 -5.22 -38.09 2.27
C GLU A 26 -6.47 -38.63 1.55
N ALA A 27 -7.63 -38.72 2.24
CA ALA A 27 -8.87 -39.22 1.66
C ALA A 27 -9.58 -38.23 0.73
N PHE A 28 -9.29 -36.92 0.82
CA PHE A 28 -9.89 -35.95 -0.09
C PHE A 28 -9.53 -36.23 -1.56
N GLU A 29 -10.50 -36.13 -2.45
CA GLU A 29 -10.26 -35.95 -3.87
C GLU A 29 -10.17 -34.47 -4.17
N ILE A 30 -8.98 -33.98 -4.54
CA ILE A 30 -8.71 -32.56 -4.73
C ILE A 30 -8.36 -32.29 -6.19
N ILE A 31 -9.17 -31.46 -6.84
CA ILE A 31 -8.97 -31.03 -8.23
C ILE A 31 -8.81 -29.51 -8.23
N VAL A 32 -7.77 -29.02 -8.91
CA VAL A 32 -7.53 -27.59 -9.12
C VAL A 32 -7.63 -27.28 -10.61
N LEU A 33 -8.52 -26.37 -10.97
CA LEU A 33 -8.66 -25.86 -12.32
C LEU A 33 -7.94 -24.51 -12.43
N GLU A 34 -7.04 -24.39 -13.38
CA GLU A 34 -6.36 -23.12 -13.69
C GLU A 34 -6.50 -22.83 -15.19
N ARG A 35 -7.03 -21.64 -15.50
CA ARG A 35 -7.23 -21.22 -16.90
C ARG A 35 -5.95 -20.84 -17.64
N GLY A 36 -4.87 -20.57 -16.91
CA GLY A 36 -3.54 -20.25 -17.42
C GLY A 36 -2.62 -21.48 -17.44
N GLU A 37 -1.42 -21.26 -17.93
CA GLU A 37 -0.38 -22.30 -18.06
C GLU A 37 0.35 -22.58 -16.72
N TYR A 38 0.30 -21.65 -15.76
CA TYR A 38 1.11 -21.69 -14.54
C TYR A 38 0.24 -21.62 -13.30
N ILE A 39 0.64 -22.38 -12.28
CA ILE A 39 0.08 -22.33 -10.93
C ILE A 39 1.11 -21.84 -9.93
N SER A 40 0.65 -21.38 -8.77
CA SER A 40 1.51 -21.10 -7.60
C SER A 40 2.81 -20.37 -7.98
N TYR A 41 2.72 -19.31 -8.74
CA TYR A 41 3.85 -18.48 -9.10
C TYR A 41 3.91 -17.21 -8.23
N ALA A 42 5.11 -16.61 -8.15
CA ALA A 42 5.41 -15.43 -7.36
C ALA A 42 4.95 -14.15 -8.09
N ASN A 43 3.67 -13.76 -7.95
CA ASN A 43 3.12 -12.55 -8.58
C ASN A 43 3.94 -11.31 -8.27
N CYS A 44 4.36 -11.13 -7.00
CA CYS A 44 5.15 -9.98 -6.57
C CYS A 44 6.59 -10.01 -7.11
N GLY A 45 7.05 -11.13 -7.67
CA GLY A 45 8.35 -11.24 -8.33
C GLY A 45 8.37 -10.80 -9.79
N LEU A 46 7.20 -10.60 -10.41
CA LEU A 46 7.08 -10.32 -11.84
C LEU A 46 7.79 -9.02 -12.27
N PRO A 47 7.62 -7.87 -11.59
CA PRO A 47 8.37 -6.65 -11.92
C PRO A 47 9.89 -6.85 -11.81
N TYR A 48 10.34 -7.54 -10.76
CA TYR A 48 11.76 -7.78 -10.50
C TYR A 48 12.42 -8.74 -11.52
N HIS A 49 11.63 -9.62 -12.15
CA HIS A 49 12.12 -10.42 -13.27
C HIS A 49 12.25 -9.56 -14.56
N ILE A 50 11.37 -8.61 -14.77
CA ILE A 50 11.48 -7.66 -15.89
C ILE A 50 12.76 -6.84 -15.79
N GLY A 51 13.11 -6.36 -14.60
CA GLY A 51 14.31 -5.57 -14.31
C GLY A 51 15.59 -6.39 -14.04
N ASP A 52 15.60 -7.70 -14.33
CA ASP A 52 16.76 -8.60 -14.16
C ASP A 52 17.28 -8.76 -12.69
N VAL A 53 16.52 -8.31 -11.69
CA VAL A 53 16.80 -8.60 -10.27
C VAL A 53 16.59 -10.11 -10.02
N ILE A 54 15.48 -10.67 -10.50
CA ILE A 54 15.24 -12.11 -10.58
C ILE A 54 15.57 -12.55 -12.00
N LYS A 55 16.73 -13.14 -12.19
CA LYS A 55 17.23 -13.46 -13.53
C LYS A 55 16.48 -14.62 -14.18
N GLU A 56 16.29 -15.70 -13.41
CA GLU A 56 15.71 -16.94 -13.93
C GLU A 56 14.19 -16.94 -13.76
N ARG A 57 13.45 -17.07 -14.85
CA ARG A 57 11.98 -17.15 -14.85
C ARG A 57 11.48 -18.30 -13.99
N GLU A 58 12.18 -19.42 -14.01
CA GLU A 58 11.86 -20.64 -13.26
C GLU A 58 11.84 -20.39 -11.74
N SER A 59 12.58 -19.38 -11.25
CA SER A 59 12.54 -18.96 -9.84
C SER A 59 11.18 -18.38 -9.43
N LEU A 60 10.40 -17.88 -10.39
CA LEU A 60 9.03 -17.42 -10.14
C LEU A 60 8.03 -18.57 -9.98
N LEU A 61 8.34 -19.77 -10.48
CA LEU A 61 7.44 -20.92 -10.51
C LEU A 61 7.62 -21.77 -9.24
N LEU A 62 6.86 -21.44 -8.18
CA LEU A 62 7.01 -22.08 -6.87
C LEU A 62 6.56 -23.55 -6.91
N GLN A 63 5.50 -23.86 -7.65
CA GLN A 63 5.00 -25.21 -7.87
C GLN A 63 4.64 -25.41 -9.35
N THR A 64 4.63 -26.69 -9.77
CA THR A 64 4.10 -27.14 -11.05
C THR A 64 3.03 -28.20 -10.85
N PRO A 65 2.18 -28.51 -11.85
CA PRO A 65 1.21 -29.61 -11.77
C PRO A 65 1.85 -30.93 -11.36
N GLU A 66 3.02 -31.27 -11.94
CA GLU A 66 3.76 -32.51 -11.66
C GLU A 66 4.24 -32.55 -10.20
N ARG A 67 4.78 -31.43 -9.69
CA ARG A 67 5.22 -31.31 -8.28
C ARG A 67 4.02 -31.43 -7.33
N MET A 68 2.88 -30.79 -7.66
CA MET A 68 1.66 -30.90 -6.86
C MET A 68 1.12 -32.36 -6.86
N LYS A 69 1.16 -33.04 -7.99
CA LYS A 69 0.79 -34.44 -8.07
C LYS A 69 1.74 -35.33 -7.25
N ALA A 70 3.04 -35.20 -7.44
CA ALA A 70 4.05 -36.02 -6.78
C ALA A 70 4.10 -35.82 -5.25
N ARG A 71 3.99 -34.57 -4.77
CA ARG A 71 4.14 -34.24 -3.35
C ARG A 71 2.83 -34.30 -2.56
N PHE A 72 1.71 -33.98 -3.23
CA PHE A 72 0.43 -33.76 -2.56
C PHE A 72 -0.69 -34.64 -3.15
N ASN A 73 -0.43 -35.44 -4.16
CA ASN A 73 -1.46 -36.23 -4.86
C ASN A 73 -2.71 -35.38 -5.23
N ILE A 74 -2.48 -34.16 -5.70
CA ILE A 74 -3.51 -33.22 -6.16
C ILE A 74 -3.58 -33.28 -7.69
N ASP A 75 -4.79 -33.37 -8.25
CA ASP A 75 -5.04 -33.23 -9.68
C ASP A 75 -5.12 -31.77 -10.07
N VAL A 76 -4.06 -31.26 -10.72
CA VAL A 76 -3.99 -29.89 -11.20
C VAL A 76 -4.12 -29.85 -12.70
N ARG A 77 -5.16 -29.19 -13.19
CA ARG A 77 -5.46 -29.06 -14.62
C ARG A 77 -5.25 -27.63 -15.07
N VAL A 78 -4.08 -27.35 -15.64
CA VAL A 78 -3.76 -26.07 -16.29
C VAL A 78 -4.41 -25.98 -17.66
N ASN A 79 -4.59 -24.78 -18.20
CA ASN A 79 -5.34 -24.50 -19.44
C ASN A 79 -6.77 -25.05 -19.42
N ASN A 80 -7.34 -25.23 -18.22
CA ASN A 80 -8.71 -25.67 -18.02
C ASN A 80 -9.53 -24.53 -17.40
N GLU A 81 -10.42 -23.95 -18.20
CA GLU A 81 -11.24 -22.80 -17.80
C GLU A 81 -12.65 -23.23 -17.41
N ALA A 82 -13.06 -22.89 -16.18
CA ALA A 82 -14.43 -23.05 -15.74
C ALA A 82 -15.33 -22.03 -16.49
N LEU A 83 -16.34 -22.52 -17.18
CA LEU A 83 -17.26 -21.71 -17.98
C LEU A 83 -18.54 -21.36 -17.23
N SER A 84 -19.07 -22.30 -16.42
CA SER A 84 -20.26 -22.07 -15.59
C SER A 84 -20.27 -23.00 -14.38
N ILE A 85 -21.00 -22.61 -13.34
CA ILE A 85 -21.24 -23.39 -12.13
C ILE A 85 -22.74 -23.68 -12.06
N ASP A 86 -23.09 -24.96 -11.98
CA ASP A 86 -24.44 -25.39 -11.66
C ASP A 86 -24.48 -25.73 -10.16
N THR A 87 -25.17 -24.91 -9.40
CA THR A 87 -25.25 -25.05 -7.94
C THR A 87 -26.24 -26.12 -7.48
N GLU A 88 -27.23 -26.50 -8.33
CA GLU A 88 -28.23 -27.54 -8.03
C GLU A 88 -27.62 -28.91 -8.20
N SER A 89 -26.99 -29.17 -9.35
CA SER A 89 -26.31 -30.43 -9.65
C SER A 89 -24.92 -30.54 -9.02
N LYS A 90 -24.43 -29.49 -8.36
CA LYS A 90 -23.08 -29.35 -7.82
C LYS A 90 -22.02 -29.75 -8.85
N SER A 91 -22.02 -29.07 -9.97
CA SER A 91 -21.09 -29.35 -11.07
C SER A 91 -20.55 -28.08 -11.71
N VAL A 92 -19.38 -28.17 -12.32
CA VAL A 92 -18.74 -27.09 -13.07
C VAL A 92 -18.54 -27.55 -14.50
N TYR A 93 -18.99 -26.74 -15.46
CA TYR A 93 -18.74 -26.96 -16.88
C TYR A 93 -17.41 -26.31 -17.29
N ILE A 94 -16.55 -27.07 -17.95
CA ILE A 94 -15.13 -26.75 -18.14
C ILE A 94 -14.76 -26.89 -19.62
N ILE A 95 -13.87 -26.04 -20.10
CA ILE A 95 -13.19 -26.22 -21.39
C ILE A 95 -11.69 -26.43 -21.17
N ASN A 96 -11.14 -27.47 -21.77
CA ASN A 96 -9.70 -27.61 -21.94
C ASN A 96 -9.28 -26.76 -23.16
N LYS A 97 -8.49 -25.73 -22.95
CA LYS A 97 -8.11 -24.76 -23.99
C LYS A 97 -7.09 -25.28 -24.99
N ASP A 98 -6.35 -26.34 -24.61
CA ASP A 98 -5.34 -26.93 -25.50
C ASP A 98 -6.02 -27.82 -26.53
N THR A 99 -7.07 -28.56 -26.13
CA THR A 99 -7.78 -29.54 -27.00
C THR A 99 -9.10 -29.01 -27.52
N GLY A 100 -9.66 -27.97 -26.91
CA GLY A 100 -11.03 -27.51 -27.16
C GLY A 100 -12.13 -28.39 -26.55
N ASN A 101 -11.78 -29.50 -25.90
CA ASN A 101 -12.73 -30.42 -25.31
C ASN A 101 -13.46 -29.78 -24.12
N LYS A 102 -14.77 -30.01 -24.07
CA LYS A 102 -15.62 -29.55 -22.97
C LYS A 102 -16.08 -30.75 -22.15
N TYR A 103 -16.09 -30.59 -20.83
CA TYR A 103 -16.52 -31.63 -19.90
C TYR A 103 -17.10 -31.05 -18.63
N THR A 104 -17.72 -31.87 -17.82
CA THR A 104 -18.31 -31.49 -16.55
C THR A 104 -17.60 -32.18 -15.40
N GLU A 105 -17.31 -31.47 -14.32
CA GLU A 105 -16.72 -32.01 -13.10
C GLU A 105 -17.66 -31.76 -11.92
N SER A 106 -18.00 -32.78 -11.17
CA SER A 106 -18.82 -32.65 -9.96
C SER A 106 -17.99 -32.27 -8.75
N TYR A 107 -18.64 -31.75 -7.71
CA TYR A 107 -18.00 -31.43 -6.42
C TYR A 107 -18.95 -31.73 -5.25
N ASP A 108 -18.40 -32.05 -4.09
CA ASP A 108 -19.09 -31.94 -2.80
C ASP A 108 -18.94 -30.55 -2.21
N THR A 109 -17.73 -29.99 -2.32
CA THR A 109 -17.41 -28.59 -1.95
C THR A 109 -16.66 -27.91 -3.10
N LEU A 110 -17.03 -26.66 -3.40
CA LEU A 110 -16.38 -25.82 -4.39
C LEU A 110 -15.64 -24.66 -3.68
N VAL A 111 -14.44 -24.33 -4.16
CA VAL A 111 -13.70 -23.15 -3.71
C VAL A 111 -13.44 -22.23 -4.91
N ILE A 112 -13.94 -20.99 -4.84
CA ILE A 112 -13.70 -19.97 -5.86
C ILE A 112 -12.50 -19.14 -5.41
N ALA A 113 -11.37 -19.30 -6.12
CA ALA A 113 -10.10 -18.58 -5.87
C ALA A 113 -9.61 -17.90 -7.16
N THR A 114 -10.55 -17.37 -7.95
CA THR A 114 -10.33 -16.80 -9.29
C THR A 114 -9.56 -15.47 -9.29
N GLY A 115 -9.36 -14.87 -8.11
CA GLY A 115 -8.57 -13.66 -7.94
C GLY A 115 -9.16 -12.44 -8.67
N SER A 116 -8.28 -11.64 -9.24
CA SER A 116 -8.60 -10.40 -9.94
C SER A 116 -7.92 -10.34 -11.30
N SER A 117 -8.21 -9.30 -12.06
CA SER A 117 -7.58 -8.99 -13.36
C SER A 117 -7.33 -7.48 -13.48
N PRO A 118 -6.32 -7.04 -14.24
CA PRO A 118 -6.09 -5.62 -14.48
C PRO A 118 -7.32 -4.93 -15.07
N LEU A 119 -7.58 -3.74 -14.57
CA LEU A 119 -8.64 -2.89 -15.11
C LEU A 119 -8.18 -2.30 -16.47
N LYS A 120 -9.01 -2.47 -17.48
CA LYS A 120 -8.86 -1.83 -18.80
C LYS A 120 -10.14 -1.05 -19.11
N PRO A 121 -10.23 0.24 -18.77
CA PRO A 121 -11.36 1.08 -19.11
C PRO A 121 -11.43 1.32 -20.62
N PRO A 122 -12.58 1.73 -21.18
CA PRO A 122 -12.76 1.92 -22.60
C PRO A 122 -12.11 3.23 -23.10
N ILE A 123 -10.80 3.38 -22.86
CA ILE A 123 -10.01 4.50 -23.39
C ILE A 123 -9.64 4.20 -24.83
N PRO A 124 -9.87 5.12 -25.78
CA PRO A 124 -9.49 4.92 -27.18
C PRO A 124 -8.01 4.56 -27.34
N GLY A 125 -7.73 3.50 -28.10
CA GLY A 125 -6.37 3.05 -28.37
C GLY A 125 -5.70 2.21 -27.29
N ILE A 126 -6.34 1.90 -26.16
CA ILE A 126 -5.75 1.18 -24.99
C ILE A 126 -5.22 -0.24 -25.33
N ASN A 127 -5.65 -0.83 -26.41
CA ASN A 127 -5.19 -2.15 -26.87
C ASN A 127 -4.15 -2.05 -28.01
N GLY A 128 -3.57 -0.87 -28.22
CA GLY A 128 -2.53 -0.64 -29.22
C GLY A 128 -1.25 -1.45 -28.97
N PRO A 129 -0.39 -1.60 -29.98
CA PRO A 129 0.91 -2.24 -29.82
C PRO A 129 1.78 -1.47 -28.82
N GLY A 130 2.66 -2.20 -28.10
CA GLY A 130 3.51 -1.59 -27.07
C GLY A 130 2.80 -1.22 -25.75
N ILE A 131 1.48 -1.49 -25.64
CA ILE A 131 0.69 -1.23 -24.43
C ILE A 131 0.41 -2.56 -23.70
N PHE A 132 0.87 -2.68 -22.47
CA PHE A 132 0.80 -3.90 -21.67
C PHE A 132 0.15 -3.68 -20.33
N THR A 133 -0.38 -4.76 -19.76
CA THR A 133 -0.65 -4.93 -18.34
C THR A 133 0.31 -5.95 -17.78
N LEU A 134 0.63 -5.85 -16.48
CA LEU A 134 1.44 -6.84 -15.78
C LEU A 134 0.59 -7.54 -14.72
N TRP A 135 0.34 -8.84 -14.92
CA TRP A 135 -0.50 -9.60 -13.98
C TRP A 135 -0.07 -11.05 -13.77
N ASN A 136 0.54 -11.67 -14.76
CA ASN A 136 0.91 -13.09 -14.75
C ASN A 136 2.25 -13.33 -15.46
N VAL A 137 2.73 -14.55 -15.42
CA VAL A 137 4.01 -14.95 -16.04
C VAL A 137 4.02 -14.69 -17.55
N ARG A 138 2.90 -14.89 -18.25
CA ARG A 138 2.80 -14.65 -19.69
C ARG A 138 2.96 -13.15 -20.02
N ASP A 139 2.34 -12.28 -19.22
CA ASP A 139 2.51 -10.82 -19.40
C ASP A 139 3.97 -10.43 -19.18
N THR A 140 4.59 -10.96 -18.14
CA THR A 140 6.00 -10.73 -17.81
C THR A 140 6.92 -11.12 -18.97
N VAL A 141 6.74 -12.33 -19.53
CA VAL A 141 7.52 -12.81 -20.68
C VAL A 141 7.32 -11.90 -21.89
N ARG A 142 6.09 -11.48 -22.17
CA ARG A 142 5.80 -10.56 -23.29
C ARG A 142 6.48 -9.20 -23.11
N ILE A 143 6.39 -8.61 -21.93
CA ILE A 143 7.03 -7.31 -21.63
C ILE A 143 8.54 -7.44 -21.72
N LYS A 144 9.13 -8.47 -21.10
CA LYS A 144 10.58 -8.69 -21.14
C LYS A 144 11.11 -8.93 -22.56
N ASN A 145 10.40 -9.74 -23.34
CA ASN A 145 10.75 -9.93 -24.76
C ASN A 145 10.67 -8.63 -25.54
N PHE A 146 9.62 -7.83 -25.34
CA PHE A 146 9.48 -6.53 -25.98
C PHE A 146 10.66 -5.60 -25.65
N ILE A 147 11.04 -5.52 -24.36
CA ILE A 147 12.20 -4.73 -23.94
C ILE A 147 13.47 -5.21 -24.62
N ASN A 148 13.69 -6.51 -24.72
CA ASN A 148 14.90 -7.09 -25.29
C ASN A 148 15.00 -6.91 -26.82
N THR A 149 13.86 -6.99 -27.53
CA THR A 149 13.81 -6.90 -29.01
C THR A 149 13.72 -5.46 -29.49
N GLU A 150 12.77 -4.68 -28.95
CA GLU A 150 12.48 -3.32 -29.41
C GLU A 150 13.36 -2.27 -28.74
N LYS A 151 13.97 -2.58 -27.58
CA LYS A 151 14.85 -1.69 -26.80
C LYS A 151 14.24 -0.30 -26.60
N PRO A 152 13.04 -0.23 -25.97
CA PRO A 152 12.31 1.02 -25.80
C PRO A 152 13.14 2.00 -24.97
N LYS A 153 13.19 3.26 -25.43
CA LYS A 153 13.88 4.34 -24.71
C LYS A 153 12.96 5.02 -23.71
N ARG A 154 11.67 5.20 -24.05
CA ARG A 154 10.69 5.93 -23.25
C ARG A 154 9.60 4.97 -22.79
N ALA A 155 9.54 4.75 -21.49
CA ALA A 155 8.50 3.95 -20.86
C ALA A 155 7.52 4.85 -20.09
N VAL A 156 6.23 4.71 -20.34
CA VAL A 156 5.20 5.44 -19.62
C VAL A 156 4.33 4.47 -18.84
N ILE A 157 4.23 4.71 -17.54
CA ILE A 157 3.42 3.94 -16.60
C ILE A 157 2.16 4.73 -16.29
N ILE A 158 1.00 4.12 -16.49
CA ILE A 158 -0.29 4.72 -16.17
C ILE A 158 -0.77 4.12 -14.84
N GLY A 159 -0.74 4.95 -13.79
CA GLY A 159 -1.09 4.58 -12.41
C GLY A 159 0.13 4.46 -11.49
N GLY A 160 0.11 5.21 -10.39
CA GLY A 160 1.17 5.32 -9.36
C GLY A 160 0.97 4.41 -8.14
N GLY A 161 0.30 3.25 -8.31
CA GLY A 161 0.14 2.24 -7.25
C GLY A 161 1.37 1.33 -7.11
N PHE A 162 1.27 0.26 -6.29
CA PHE A 162 2.38 -0.69 -6.04
C PHE A 162 3.05 -1.18 -7.32
N ILE A 163 2.28 -1.78 -8.24
CA ILE A 163 2.81 -2.32 -9.50
C ILE A 163 3.46 -1.21 -10.34
N GLY A 164 2.85 -0.02 -10.39
CA GLY A 164 3.38 1.10 -11.14
C GLY A 164 4.73 1.58 -10.63
N LEU A 165 4.89 1.69 -9.32
CA LEU A 165 6.15 2.11 -8.69
C LEU A 165 7.25 1.06 -8.82
N GLU A 166 6.92 -0.23 -8.61
CA GLU A 166 7.86 -1.33 -8.85
C GLU A 166 8.30 -1.41 -10.32
N MET A 167 7.37 -1.21 -11.26
CA MET A 167 7.70 -1.15 -12.69
C MET A 167 8.55 0.06 -13.04
N ALA A 168 8.35 1.22 -12.39
CA ALA A 168 9.18 2.40 -12.63
C ALA A 168 10.65 2.14 -12.29
N GLU A 169 10.94 1.56 -11.13
CA GLU A 169 12.29 1.18 -10.73
C GLU A 169 12.90 0.17 -11.72
N ASN A 170 12.14 -0.88 -12.06
CA ASN A 170 12.64 -1.96 -12.89
C ASN A 170 12.83 -1.56 -14.38
N LEU A 171 11.98 -0.70 -14.92
CA LEU A 171 12.15 -0.16 -16.28
C LEU A 171 13.29 0.87 -16.34
N HIS A 172 13.45 1.66 -15.29
CA HIS A 172 14.61 2.56 -15.15
C HIS A 172 15.93 1.76 -15.12
N ALA A 173 15.97 0.68 -14.32
CA ALA A 173 17.11 -0.23 -14.26
C ALA A 173 17.39 -0.92 -15.62
N ALA A 174 16.35 -1.15 -16.45
CA ALA A 174 16.47 -1.66 -17.81
C ALA A 174 16.91 -0.59 -18.83
N GLY A 175 17.18 0.65 -18.41
CA GLY A 175 17.71 1.73 -19.25
C GLY A 175 16.65 2.59 -19.93
N CYS A 176 15.38 2.53 -19.52
CA CYS A 176 14.34 3.39 -20.04
C CYS A 176 14.30 4.74 -19.30
N GLU A 177 13.98 5.80 -20.03
CA GLU A 177 13.47 7.06 -19.47
C GLU A 177 12.02 6.81 -19.03
N VAL A 178 11.74 6.96 -17.73
CA VAL A 178 10.45 6.57 -17.16
C VAL A 178 9.60 7.80 -16.85
N SER A 179 8.33 7.74 -17.25
CA SER A 179 7.29 8.68 -16.82
C SER A 179 6.16 7.92 -16.11
N ILE A 180 5.63 8.49 -15.04
CA ILE A 180 4.40 8.02 -14.37
C ILE A 180 3.31 9.05 -14.57
N VAL A 181 2.15 8.61 -15.05
CA VAL A 181 0.92 9.41 -15.15
C VAL A 181 -0.08 8.89 -14.12
N GLU A 182 -0.44 9.74 -13.17
CA GLU A 182 -1.39 9.42 -12.09
C GLU A 182 -2.54 10.45 -12.09
N MET A 183 -3.76 9.94 -12.09
CA MET A 183 -4.96 10.77 -12.09
C MET A 183 -5.16 11.50 -10.75
N GLN A 184 -4.69 10.90 -9.66
CA GLN A 184 -4.73 11.49 -8.34
C GLN A 184 -3.56 12.48 -8.15
N ASN A 185 -3.64 13.29 -7.10
CA ASN A 185 -2.58 14.24 -6.75
C ASN A 185 -1.35 13.60 -6.08
N GLN A 186 -1.33 12.28 -5.94
CA GLN A 186 -0.23 11.53 -5.32
C GLN A 186 -0.11 10.11 -5.86
N VAL A 187 1.09 9.54 -5.79
CA VAL A 187 1.31 8.11 -5.90
C VAL A 187 1.01 7.39 -4.57
N MET A 188 0.95 6.07 -4.57
CA MET A 188 0.82 5.23 -3.39
C MET A 188 -0.37 5.64 -2.49
N MET A 189 -1.59 5.55 -3.01
CA MET A 189 -2.82 5.92 -2.31
C MET A 189 -3.03 5.35 -0.90
N PRO A 190 -2.45 4.20 -0.49
CA PRO A 190 -2.53 3.72 0.90
C PRO A 190 -1.90 4.64 1.95
N ILE A 191 -0.96 5.52 1.59
CA ILE A 191 -0.39 6.52 2.50
C ILE A 191 -1.05 7.89 2.30
N ASP A 192 -0.88 8.80 3.26
CA ASP A 192 -1.41 10.16 3.18
C ASP A 192 -0.56 11.04 2.27
N PHE A 193 -1.15 12.18 1.84
CA PHE A 193 -0.55 13.07 0.83
C PHE A 193 0.85 13.53 1.21
N GLU A 194 1.02 14.02 2.43
CA GLU A 194 2.32 14.54 2.89
C GLU A 194 3.38 13.43 3.04
N MET A 195 2.97 12.19 3.32
CA MET A 195 3.87 11.04 3.31
C MET A 195 4.26 10.65 1.89
N ALA A 196 3.36 10.79 0.91
CA ALA A 196 3.66 10.49 -0.49
C ALA A 196 4.70 11.46 -1.08
N GLN A 197 4.90 12.66 -0.50
CA GLN A 197 5.92 13.60 -0.98
C GLN A 197 7.34 13.04 -0.92
N PHE A 198 7.65 12.18 0.05
CA PHE A 198 8.94 11.48 0.08
C PHE A 198 9.16 10.61 -1.16
N LEU A 199 8.09 9.95 -1.63
CA LEU A 199 8.17 9.16 -2.88
C LEU A 199 8.25 10.06 -4.09
N HIS A 200 7.54 11.19 -4.12
CA HIS A 200 7.61 12.15 -5.23
C HIS A 200 9.02 12.71 -5.37
N GLU A 201 9.61 13.17 -4.27
CA GLU A 201 11.00 13.64 -4.22
C GLU A 201 11.97 12.55 -4.73
N ASN A 202 11.86 11.33 -4.18
CA ASN A 202 12.74 10.22 -4.57
C ASN A 202 12.61 9.83 -6.04
N LEU A 203 11.38 9.77 -6.57
CA LEU A 203 11.12 9.49 -7.99
C LEU A 203 11.80 10.55 -8.88
N ARG A 204 11.69 11.84 -8.53
CA ARG A 204 12.31 12.92 -9.29
C ARG A 204 13.84 12.90 -9.21
N MET A 205 14.39 12.60 -8.03
CA MET A 205 15.84 12.43 -7.84
C MET A 205 16.39 11.29 -8.71
N ASN A 206 15.59 10.25 -8.92
CA ASN A 206 15.89 9.14 -9.83
C ASN A 206 15.44 9.42 -11.29
N GLN A 207 15.21 10.69 -11.65
CA GLN A 207 14.89 11.13 -13.01
C GLN A 207 13.58 10.54 -13.58
N VAL A 208 12.68 10.07 -12.73
CA VAL A 208 11.33 9.66 -13.14
C VAL A 208 10.46 10.91 -13.33
N HIS A 209 9.94 11.10 -14.54
CA HIS A 209 9.02 12.19 -14.81
C HIS A 209 7.63 11.89 -14.24
N LEU A 210 7.20 12.68 -13.27
CA LEU A 210 5.95 12.46 -12.54
C LEU A 210 4.88 13.47 -12.99
N VAL A 211 3.78 12.95 -13.56
CA VAL A 211 2.60 13.72 -13.98
C VAL A 211 1.45 13.32 -13.06
N LEU A 212 1.10 14.20 -12.16
CA LEU A 212 0.03 14.00 -11.18
C LEU A 212 -1.20 14.82 -11.55
N SER A 213 -2.36 14.41 -11.02
CA SER A 213 -3.67 15.05 -11.23
C SER A 213 -4.04 15.17 -12.70
N ASP A 214 -3.58 14.22 -13.52
CA ASP A 214 -3.90 14.19 -14.93
C ASP A 214 -4.18 12.76 -15.39
N GLY A 215 -5.24 12.57 -16.12
CA GLY A 215 -5.68 11.27 -16.62
C GLY A 215 -5.37 11.09 -18.09
N VAL A 216 -5.33 9.84 -18.54
CA VAL A 216 -5.20 9.53 -19.96
C VAL A 216 -6.57 9.68 -20.66
N LYS A 217 -6.57 10.40 -21.78
CA LYS A 217 -7.74 10.59 -22.65
C LYS A 217 -7.75 9.60 -23.81
N SER A 218 -6.61 9.38 -24.46
CA SER A 218 -6.48 8.44 -25.58
C SER A 218 -5.02 8.01 -25.79
N PHE A 219 -4.86 6.90 -26.50
CA PHE A 219 -3.59 6.41 -27.05
C PHE A 219 -3.69 6.45 -28.58
N GLU A 220 -2.76 7.12 -29.23
CA GLU A 220 -2.69 7.28 -30.69
C GLU A 220 -1.39 6.68 -31.22
N GLN A 221 -1.48 5.69 -32.10
CA GLN A 221 -0.27 5.12 -32.72
C GLN A 221 0.35 6.10 -33.72
N LYS A 222 1.65 6.35 -33.59
CA LYS A 222 2.47 7.17 -34.51
C LYS A 222 3.72 6.40 -34.93
N GLY A 223 3.62 5.66 -36.02
CA GLY A 223 4.71 4.76 -36.42
C GLY A 223 4.97 3.70 -35.35
N GLU A 224 6.17 3.63 -34.84
CA GLU A 224 6.57 2.69 -33.79
C GLU A 224 6.29 3.21 -32.36
N THR A 225 5.88 4.48 -32.21
CA THR A 225 5.62 5.09 -30.90
C THR A 225 4.14 5.30 -30.63
N THR A 226 3.76 5.37 -29.37
CA THR A 226 2.42 5.70 -28.91
C THR A 226 2.41 7.13 -28.37
N LEU A 227 1.55 7.99 -28.93
CA LEU A 227 1.26 9.30 -28.37
C LEU A 227 0.12 9.18 -27.37
N ILE A 228 0.40 9.47 -26.10
CA ILE A 228 -0.56 9.45 -25.00
C ILE A 228 -1.12 10.86 -24.85
N ARG A 229 -2.43 11.04 -25.10
CA ARG A 229 -3.15 12.29 -24.85
C ARG A 229 -3.66 12.32 -23.44
N LEU A 230 -3.38 13.38 -22.71
CA LEU A 230 -3.85 13.60 -21.34
C LEU A 230 -5.12 14.45 -21.32
N GLN A 231 -5.85 14.41 -20.20
CA GLN A 231 -7.08 15.19 -20.02
C GLN A 231 -6.81 16.69 -19.97
N SER A 232 -5.65 17.11 -19.49
CA SER A 232 -5.18 18.51 -19.50
C SER A 232 -4.91 19.07 -20.91
N GLY A 233 -4.92 18.22 -21.95
CA GLY A 233 -4.53 18.57 -23.32
C GLY A 233 -3.04 18.38 -23.62
N LYS A 234 -2.22 18.10 -22.62
CA LYS A 234 -0.80 17.71 -22.81
C LYS A 234 -0.70 16.35 -23.50
N SER A 235 0.46 16.03 -23.99
CA SER A 235 0.73 14.71 -24.58
C SER A 235 2.15 14.22 -24.23
N ILE A 236 2.30 12.90 -24.15
CA ILE A 236 3.55 12.22 -23.86
C ILE A 236 3.76 11.16 -24.94
N GLU A 237 4.97 11.07 -25.48
CA GLU A 237 5.35 9.98 -26.39
C GLU A 237 5.96 8.82 -25.60
N ALA A 238 5.59 7.60 -25.97
CA ALA A 238 6.06 6.37 -25.36
C ALA A 238 6.41 5.32 -26.40
N ASP A 239 7.47 4.58 -26.15
CA ASP A 239 7.83 3.37 -26.90
C ASP A 239 7.24 2.13 -26.22
N LEU A 240 7.05 2.20 -24.88
CA LEU A 240 6.45 1.17 -24.03
C LEU A 240 5.45 1.82 -23.06
N VAL A 241 4.27 1.23 -22.92
CA VAL A 241 3.25 1.67 -21.95
C VAL A 241 2.88 0.51 -21.03
N ILE A 242 2.90 0.76 -19.72
CA ILE A 242 2.39 -0.18 -18.69
C ILE A 242 1.13 0.39 -18.05
N LEU A 243 0.04 -0.37 -18.13
CA LEU A 243 -1.22 -0.01 -17.48
C LEU A 243 -1.29 -0.64 -16.09
N SER A 244 -1.28 0.17 -15.04
CA SER A 244 -1.41 -0.25 -13.63
C SER A 244 -2.48 0.55 -12.88
N ILE A 245 -3.62 0.79 -13.54
CA ILE A 245 -4.73 1.66 -13.11
C ILE A 245 -5.76 0.98 -12.21
N GLY A 246 -5.39 -0.13 -11.59
CA GLY A 246 -6.25 -0.89 -10.69
C GLY A 246 -6.65 -2.25 -11.23
N ILE A 247 -7.49 -2.92 -10.46
CA ILE A 247 -7.92 -4.30 -10.72
C ILE A 247 -9.43 -4.45 -10.52
N LYS A 248 -10.00 -5.49 -11.11
CA LYS A 248 -11.38 -5.93 -10.89
C LYS A 248 -11.42 -7.39 -10.46
N PRO A 249 -12.32 -7.79 -9.55
CA PRO A 249 -12.48 -9.20 -9.17
C PRO A 249 -12.99 -10.05 -10.34
N ASN A 250 -12.48 -11.28 -10.43
CA ASN A 250 -12.93 -12.26 -11.44
C ASN A 250 -14.14 -13.02 -10.93
N SER A 251 -15.26 -12.35 -10.73
CA SER A 251 -16.47 -12.87 -10.09
C SER A 251 -17.59 -13.24 -11.06
N GLN A 252 -17.34 -13.22 -12.37
CA GLN A 252 -18.38 -13.49 -13.37
C GLN A 252 -19.03 -14.87 -13.17
N LEU A 253 -18.22 -15.93 -12.92
CA LEU A 253 -18.73 -17.27 -12.60
C LEU A 253 -19.67 -17.26 -11.38
N ALA A 254 -19.29 -16.55 -10.33
CA ALA A 254 -20.09 -16.42 -9.11
C ALA A 254 -21.41 -15.69 -9.38
N LYS A 255 -21.37 -14.62 -10.19
CA LYS A 255 -22.54 -13.85 -10.59
C LYS A 255 -23.54 -14.71 -11.37
N GLU A 256 -23.04 -15.46 -12.35
CA GLU A 256 -23.87 -16.33 -13.20
C GLU A 256 -24.44 -17.51 -12.42
N ALA A 257 -23.73 -17.98 -11.39
CA ALA A 257 -24.21 -18.99 -10.45
C ALA A 257 -25.18 -18.46 -9.38
N GLY A 258 -25.55 -17.17 -9.43
CA GLY A 258 -26.49 -16.55 -8.49
C GLY A 258 -25.92 -16.29 -7.08
N LEU A 259 -24.60 -16.27 -6.91
CA LEU A 259 -23.97 -15.94 -5.64
C LEU A 259 -24.03 -14.45 -5.35
N ALA A 260 -24.12 -14.08 -4.07
CA ALA A 260 -24.17 -12.68 -3.65
C ALA A 260 -22.86 -11.95 -3.92
N LEU A 261 -22.95 -10.80 -4.59
CA LEU A 261 -21.83 -9.90 -4.87
C LEU A 261 -22.09 -8.52 -4.27
N ASN A 262 -21.03 -7.81 -3.92
CA ASN A 262 -21.12 -6.40 -3.56
C ASN A 262 -21.18 -5.50 -4.82
N GLU A 263 -21.35 -4.18 -4.62
CA GLU A 263 -21.43 -3.19 -5.71
C GLU A 263 -20.16 -3.12 -6.57
N ARG A 264 -19.01 -3.49 -6.02
CA ARG A 264 -17.71 -3.52 -6.72
C ARG A 264 -17.42 -4.88 -7.39
N GLY A 265 -18.36 -5.82 -7.31
CA GLY A 265 -18.27 -7.14 -7.90
C GLY A 265 -17.51 -8.17 -7.04
N GLY A 266 -17.15 -7.86 -5.80
CA GLY A 266 -16.56 -8.83 -4.88
C GLY A 266 -17.57 -9.84 -4.38
N ILE A 267 -17.19 -11.12 -4.28
CA ILE A 267 -18.04 -12.17 -3.72
C ILE A 267 -18.22 -11.92 -2.23
N VAL A 268 -19.48 -11.80 -1.79
CA VAL A 268 -19.80 -11.65 -0.37
C VAL A 268 -19.61 -12.99 0.33
N VAL A 269 -18.80 -13.00 1.38
CA VAL A 269 -18.58 -14.18 2.23
C VAL A 269 -18.90 -13.87 3.69
N ASP A 270 -19.26 -14.91 4.44
CA ASP A 270 -19.41 -14.85 5.89
C ASP A 270 -18.04 -14.88 6.60
N GLU A 271 -18.08 -14.88 7.93
CA GLU A 271 -16.86 -14.96 8.76
C GLU A 271 -16.10 -16.28 8.64
N HIS A 272 -16.70 -17.30 8.04
CA HIS A 272 -16.10 -18.61 7.79
C HIS A 272 -15.63 -18.79 6.33
N LEU A 273 -15.74 -17.73 5.52
CA LEU A 273 -15.39 -17.68 4.09
C LEU A 273 -16.37 -18.45 3.19
N LYS A 274 -17.58 -18.72 3.65
CA LYS A 274 -18.66 -19.28 2.85
C LYS A 274 -19.37 -18.17 2.08
N THR A 275 -19.77 -18.50 0.86
CA THR A 275 -20.62 -17.64 0.02
C THR A 275 -22.09 -17.76 0.44
N SER A 276 -23.00 -17.14 -0.31
CA SER A 276 -24.45 -17.34 -0.13
C SER A 276 -24.92 -18.78 -0.42
N ASN A 277 -24.08 -19.64 -0.99
CA ASN A 277 -24.33 -21.07 -1.16
C ASN A 277 -23.47 -21.86 -0.16
N PRO A 278 -24.06 -22.72 0.72
CA PRO A 278 -23.35 -23.41 1.78
C PRO A 278 -22.31 -24.43 1.31
N SER A 279 -22.36 -24.86 0.06
CA SER A 279 -21.38 -25.79 -0.53
C SER A 279 -20.23 -25.06 -1.25
N ILE A 280 -20.21 -23.70 -1.23
CA ILE A 280 -19.25 -22.91 -1.99
C ILE A 280 -18.54 -21.93 -1.07
N TYR A 281 -17.21 -22.04 -1.03
CA TYR A 281 -16.31 -21.10 -0.37
C TYR A 281 -15.69 -20.14 -1.41
N ALA A 282 -15.23 -18.98 -0.96
CA ALA A 282 -14.42 -18.10 -1.80
C ALA A 282 -13.28 -17.47 -1.01
N VAL A 283 -12.11 -17.26 -1.65
CA VAL A 283 -10.89 -16.73 -1.02
C VAL A 283 -10.07 -15.88 -1.99
N GLY A 284 -9.26 -14.98 -1.43
CA GLY A 284 -8.33 -14.13 -2.18
C GLY A 284 -8.98 -12.86 -2.72
N ASP A 285 -8.39 -12.28 -3.76
CA ASP A 285 -8.77 -10.96 -4.30
C ASP A 285 -10.20 -10.88 -4.84
N VAL A 286 -10.85 -12.01 -5.03
CA VAL A 286 -12.22 -12.09 -5.57
C VAL A 286 -13.28 -11.79 -4.53
N ILE A 287 -12.96 -11.80 -3.23
CA ILE A 287 -13.93 -11.66 -2.15
C ILE A 287 -14.01 -10.26 -1.57
N GLU A 288 -15.16 -9.96 -0.98
CA GLU A 288 -15.34 -8.93 0.03
C GLU A 288 -15.19 -9.54 1.42
N ALA A 289 -14.40 -8.92 2.29
CA ALA A 289 -14.18 -9.36 3.65
C ALA A 289 -14.41 -8.22 4.67
N GLU A 290 -14.41 -8.53 5.96
CA GLU A 290 -14.45 -7.52 7.00
C GLU A 290 -13.14 -6.70 7.02
N ASP A 291 -13.26 -5.39 7.17
CA ASP A 291 -12.14 -4.51 7.52
C ASP A 291 -11.87 -4.58 9.02
N PHE A 292 -10.62 -4.89 9.40
CA PHE A 292 -10.29 -5.12 10.80
C PHE A 292 -10.45 -3.88 11.67
N ILE A 293 -10.22 -2.68 11.12
CA ILE A 293 -10.25 -1.42 11.88
C ILE A 293 -11.68 -0.91 12.03
N SER A 294 -12.41 -0.80 10.93
CA SER A 294 -13.76 -0.21 10.91
C SER A 294 -14.86 -1.20 11.25
N LYS A 295 -14.57 -2.49 11.18
CA LYS A 295 -15.57 -3.58 11.19
C LYS A 295 -16.57 -3.52 10.03
N GLY A 296 -16.35 -2.62 9.08
CA GLY A 296 -17.10 -2.54 7.83
C GLY A 296 -16.63 -3.57 6.80
N ARG A 297 -17.07 -3.38 5.56
CA ARG A 297 -16.70 -4.27 4.45
C ARG A 297 -15.63 -3.65 3.57
N THR A 298 -14.68 -4.47 3.12
CA THR A 298 -13.55 -4.04 2.30
C THR A 298 -13.11 -5.10 1.31
N MET A 299 -12.33 -4.68 0.32
CA MET A 299 -11.64 -5.55 -0.62
C MET A 299 -10.16 -5.13 -0.63
N VAL A 300 -9.28 -6.03 -0.22
CA VAL A 300 -7.83 -5.78 -0.11
C VAL A 300 -7.07 -6.89 -0.86
N PRO A 301 -6.66 -6.63 -2.09
CA PRO A 301 -6.01 -7.61 -2.96
C PRO A 301 -4.51 -7.74 -2.60
N LEU A 302 -4.23 -8.52 -1.56
CA LEU A 302 -2.89 -8.80 -1.06
C LEU A 302 -2.68 -10.30 -0.85
N ALA A 303 -1.48 -10.77 -1.14
CA ALA A 303 -1.11 -12.19 -1.03
C ALA A 303 -1.18 -12.70 0.43
N GLY A 304 -0.83 -11.87 1.41
CA GLY A 304 -0.89 -12.23 2.83
C GLY A 304 -2.31 -12.63 3.29
N PRO A 305 -3.32 -11.76 3.12
CA PRO A 305 -4.73 -12.09 3.35
C PRO A 305 -5.19 -13.34 2.59
N ALA A 306 -4.90 -13.44 1.29
CA ALA A 306 -5.31 -14.58 0.46
C ALA A 306 -4.80 -15.92 1.01
N ASN A 307 -3.55 -15.99 1.44
CA ASN A 307 -2.97 -17.21 2.03
C ASN A 307 -3.57 -17.57 3.40
N LYS A 308 -3.87 -16.56 4.25
CA LYS A 308 -4.54 -16.78 5.53
C LYS A 308 -5.98 -17.27 5.34
N GLN A 309 -6.72 -16.65 4.42
CA GLN A 309 -8.06 -17.06 4.03
C GLN A 309 -8.08 -18.50 3.51
N ALA A 310 -7.15 -18.86 2.63
CA ALA A 310 -7.01 -20.20 2.09
C ALA A 310 -6.80 -21.25 3.18
N ARG A 311 -6.00 -20.95 4.20
CA ARG A 311 -5.78 -21.84 5.33
C ARG A 311 -7.05 -22.02 6.18
N ILE A 312 -7.76 -20.94 6.48
CA ILE A 312 -9.04 -20.97 7.23
C ILE A 312 -10.08 -21.76 6.43
N CYS A 313 -10.22 -21.48 5.14
CA CYS A 313 -11.12 -22.19 4.24
C CYS A 313 -10.86 -23.70 4.27
N ALA A 314 -9.61 -24.13 4.09
CA ALA A 314 -9.25 -25.53 4.14
C ALA A 314 -9.53 -26.18 5.51
N ASN A 315 -9.24 -25.49 6.61
CA ASN A 315 -9.55 -25.97 7.96
C ASN A 315 -11.07 -26.12 8.15
N ASN A 316 -11.86 -25.17 7.66
CA ASN A 316 -13.32 -25.20 7.77
C ASN A 316 -13.94 -26.33 6.93
N ILE A 317 -13.48 -26.52 5.72
CA ILE A 317 -13.87 -27.69 4.90
C ILE A 317 -13.55 -28.98 5.64
N ALA A 318 -12.36 -29.13 6.21
CA ALA A 318 -11.97 -30.33 6.95
C ALA A 318 -12.82 -30.56 8.21
N ARG A 319 -13.27 -29.49 8.89
CA ARG A 319 -14.19 -29.59 10.04
C ARG A 319 -15.58 -30.05 9.63
N GLU A 320 -16.11 -29.56 8.53
CA GLU A 320 -17.42 -29.99 8.02
C GLU A 320 -17.46 -31.46 7.67
N TYR A 321 -16.32 -32.01 7.24
CA TYR A 321 -16.20 -33.45 6.94
C TYR A 321 -15.73 -34.26 8.16
N GLY A 322 -15.63 -33.67 9.35
CA GLY A 322 -15.25 -34.37 10.57
C GLY A 322 -13.78 -34.77 10.66
N VAL A 323 -12.92 -34.28 9.75
CA VAL A 323 -11.47 -34.50 9.78
C VAL A 323 -10.78 -33.71 10.88
N LEU A 324 -11.24 -32.50 11.13
CA LEU A 324 -10.81 -31.68 12.25
C LEU A 324 -11.98 -31.50 13.24
N GLY A 325 -11.67 -31.55 14.54
CA GLY A 325 -12.64 -31.22 15.59
C GLY A 325 -12.75 -29.71 15.83
N GLY A 326 -13.73 -29.33 16.66
CA GLY A 326 -14.00 -27.95 17.08
C GLY A 326 -14.87 -27.17 16.12
N ASP A 327 -15.17 -25.92 16.51
CA ASP A 327 -16.01 -25.01 15.73
C ASP A 327 -15.30 -24.49 14.49
N LEU A 328 -16.08 -23.97 13.52
CA LEU A 328 -15.53 -23.33 12.33
C LEU A 328 -14.65 -22.13 12.71
N GLU A 329 -13.50 -22.05 12.06
CA GLU A 329 -12.53 -20.99 12.25
C GLU A 329 -13.02 -19.69 11.61
N LYS A 330 -12.92 -18.57 12.35
CA LYS A 330 -13.34 -17.26 11.85
C LYS A 330 -12.20 -16.53 11.17
N HIS A 331 -12.52 -15.90 10.07
CA HIS A 331 -11.67 -14.88 9.44
C HIS A 331 -11.92 -13.52 10.12
N ASN A 332 -11.00 -13.10 10.97
CA ASN A 332 -11.13 -11.90 11.80
C ASN A 332 -10.77 -10.59 11.06
N GLY A 333 -11.14 -10.47 9.81
CA GLY A 333 -10.96 -9.26 9.01
C GLY A 333 -9.54 -9.02 8.48
N ILE A 334 -9.44 -8.07 7.55
CA ILE A 334 -8.19 -7.66 6.87
C ILE A 334 -7.74 -6.30 7.40
N GLN A 335 -6.49 -6.18 7.80
CA GLN A 335 -5.90 -4.93 8.30
C GLN A 335 -5.23 -4.10 7.20
N GLY A 336 -4.84 -4.73 6.09
CA GLY A 336 -4.25 -4.04 4.94
C GLY A 336 -2.79 -3.63 5.12
N THR A 337 -2.01 -4.38 5.90
CA THR A 337 -0.56 -4.12 6.03
C THR A 337 0.15 -4.38 4.71
N SER A 338 0.90 -3.38 4.25
CA SER A 338 1.59 -3.41 2.97
C SER A 338 2.94 -2.70 3.04
N ILE A 339 3.86 -3.11 2.17
CA ILE A 339 5.19 -2.55 2.06
C ILE A 339 5.63 -2.59 0.60
N ALA A 340 6.38 -1.59 0.16
CA ALA A 340 7.01 -1.56 -1.16
C ALA A 340 8.39 -0.91 -1.08
N LYS A 341 9.29 -1.37 -1.96
CA LYS A 341 10.55 -0.70 -2.26
C LYS A 341 10.34 0.21 -3.48
N VAL A 342 10.82 1.44 -3.38
CA VAL A 342 10.79 2.44 -4.46
C VAL A 342 12.19 3.05 -4.54
N PHE A 343 13.02 2.54 -5.42
CA PHE A 343 14.46 2.83 -5.53
C PHE A 343 15.17 2.54 -4.20
N ASP A 344 15.70 3.55 -3.53
CA ASP A 344 16.39 3.43 -2.24
C ASP A 344 15.45 3.63 -1.04
N LEU A 345 14.20 4.04 -1.26
CA LEU A 345 13.21 4.15 -0.19
C LEU A 345 12.36 2.89 -0.04
N THR A 346 12.01 2.63 1.20
CA THR A 346 10.96 1.69 1.58
C THR A 346 9.78 2.46 2.14
N VAL A 347 8.58 2.15 1.66
CA VAL A 347 7.31 2.71 2.13
C VAL A 347 6.41 1.61 2.64
N ALA A 348 5.85 1.78 3.84
CA ALA A 348 4.94 0.82 4.43
C ALA A 348 3.74 1.50 5.09
N SER A 349 2.61 0.78 5.11
CA SER A 349 1.40 1.23 5.79
C SER A 349 0.64 0.06 6.40
N THR A 350 -0.14 0.34 7.45
CA THR A 350 -1.03 -0.62 8.09
C THR A 350 -2.27 0.09 8.62
N GLY A 351 -3.44 -0.53 8.52
CA GLY A 351 -4.70 0.05 8.98
C GLY A 351 -5.21 1.21 8.13
N ALA A 352 -5.89 2.15 8.76
CA ALA A 352 -6.52 3.30 8.10
C ALA A 352 -5.54 4.48 7.92
N ASN A 353 -5.68 5.22 6.83
CA ASN A 353 -5.08 6.53 6.61
C ASN A 353 -6.08 7.66 6.90
N GLU A 354 -5.66 8.92 6.86
CA GLU A 354 -6.54 10.06 7.14
C GLU A 354 -7.71 10.16 6.15
N LYS A 355 -7.46 9.89 4.86
CA LYS A 355 -8.52 9.88 3.84
C LYS A 355 -9.63 8.89 4.20
N THR A 356 -9.25 7.73 4.69
CA THR A 356 -10.18 6.70 5.15
C THR A 356 -10.92 7.14 6.41
N LEU A 357 -10.24 7.71 7.40
CA LEU A 357 -10.87 8.22 8.61
C LEU A 357 -11.85 9.36 8.31
N LYS A 358 -11.50 10.30 7.44
CA LYS A 358 -12.37 11.37 6.96
C LYS A 358 -13.61 10.81 6.26
N LYS A 359 -13.44 9.80 5.41
CA LYS A 359 -14.55 9.09 4.74
C LYS A 359 -15.49 8.40 5.74
N TRP A 360 -14.99 7.95 6.89
CA TRP A 360 -15.79 7.44 8.01
C TRP A 360 -16.40 8.56 8.89
N GLY A 361 -16.30 9.83 8.47
CA GLY A 361 -16.84 10.97 9.20
C GLY A 361 -16.04 11.39 10.43
N LYS A 362 -14.83 10.85 10.61
CA LYS A 362 -13.96 11.24 11.74
C LYS A 362 -13.27 12.58 11.45
N LYS A 363 -13.06 13.37 12.49
CA LYS A 363 -12.46 14.72 12.42
C LYS A 363 -11.16 14.75 13.21
N LEU A 364 -10.11 15.35 12.61
CA LEU A 364 -8.81 15.59 13.25
C LEU A 364 -8.98 16.40 14.54
N ASN A 365 -8.18 16.09 15.55
CA ASN A 365 -8.19 16.71 16.89
C ASN A 365 -9.54 16.58 17.64
N LYS A 366 -10.43 15.69 17.18
CA LYS A 366 -11.70 15.38 17.82
C LYS A 366 -11.95 13.87 17.97
N ASN A 367 -11.96 13.15 16.84
CA ASN A 367 -12.22 11.70 16.82
C ASN A 367 -10.95 10.91 16.50
N TYR A 368 -9.92 11.57 16.02
CA TYR A 368 -8.59 11.01 15.86
C TYR A 368 -7.53 12.11 16.00
N TYR A 369 -6.33 11.67 16.33
CA TYR A 369 -5.13 12.47 16.44
C TYR A 369 -4.03 11.88 15.55
N VAL A 370 -3.03 12.71 15.24
CA VAL A 370 -1.87 12.35 14.42
C VAL A 370 -0.59 12.60 15.21
N ALA A 371 0.26 11.59 15.29
CA ALA A 371 1.66 11.74 15.68
C ALA A 371 2.52 11.53 14.45
N LEU A 372 3.33 12.53 14.08
CA LEU A 372 4.34 12.46 13.03
C LEU A 372 5.69 12.79 13.62
N ILE A 373 6.64 11.87 13.45
CA ILE A 373 8.01 12.01 13.96
C ILE A 373 9.03 11.68 12.88
N ASP A 374 10.17 12.33 12.94
CA ASP A 374 11.36 12.03 12.16
C ASP A 374 12.47 11.54 13.10
N GLN A 375 12.94 10.31 12.86
CA GLN A 375 13.93 9.60 13.68
C GLN A 375 15.04 9.04 12.79
N ASN A 376 15.98 8.33 13.36
CA ASN A 376 16.96 7.54 12.62
C ASN A 376 16.59 6.05 12.64
N SER A 377 17.01 5.34 11.62
CA SER A 377 16.86 3.87 11.52
C SER A 377 17.50 3.13 12.70
N HIS A 378 18.61 3.66 13.20
CA HIS A 378 19.34 3.20 14.40
C HIS A 378 20.06 4.36 15.10
N ALA A 379 20.90 4.07 16.10
CA ALA A 379 21.61 5.08 16.88
C ALA A 379 22.47 5.99 15.99
N GLY A 380 22.22 7.31 16.03
CA GLY A 380 22.84 8.27 15.13
C GLY A 380 24.36 8.45 15.31
N TYR A 381 24.93 7.97 16.41
CA TYR A 381 26.38 7.93 16.63
C TYR A 381 27.04 6.69 16.01
N TYR A 382 26.25 5.71 15.53
CA TYR A 382 26.75 4.56 14.80
C TYR A 382 26.66 4.84 13.29
N PRO A 383 27.70 4.53 12.50
CA PRO A 383 27.72 4.83 11.07
C PRO A 383 26.57 4.17 10.29
N GLY A 384 26.07 4.85 9.28
CA GLY A 384 25.03 4.33 8.37
C GLY A 384 23.59 4.58 8.82
N ALA A 385 23.37 5.35 9.89
CA ALA A 385 22.02 5.74 10.28
C ALA A 385 21.34 6.59 9.21
N THR A 386 20.17 6.17 8.76
CA THR A 386 19.35 6.85 7.75
C THR A 386 18.08 7.45 8.36
N PRO A 387 17.53 8.52 7.77
CA PRO A 387 16.26 9.09 8.21
C PRO A 387 15.10 8.10 8.10
N LEU A 388 14.19 8.16 9.06
CA LEU A 388 12.98 7.35 9.15
C LEU A 388 11.83 8.23 9.63
N THR A 389 10.85 8.46 8.78
CA THR A 389 9.65 9.23 9.11
C THR A 389 8.48 8.29 9.39
N LEU A 390 7.86 8.46 10.55
CA LEU A 390 6.74 7.66 11.01
C LEU A 390 5.53 8.57 11.27
N LYS A 391 4.38 8.13 10.77
CA LYS A 391 3.07 8.75 11.04
C LYS A 391 2.15 7.70 11.63
N MET A 392 1.44 8.06 12.71
CA MET A 392 0.44 7.21 13.37
C MET A 392 -0.84 7.98 13.63
N LEU A 393 -1.97 7.31 13.38
CA LEU A 393 -3.31 7.82 13.63
C LEU A 393 -3.95 7.03 14.77
N PHE A 394 -4.51 7.72 15.75
CA PHE A 394 -5.05 7.08 16.95
C PHE A 394 -6.27 7.82 17.51
N SER A 395 -7.08 7.13 18.30
CA SER A 395 -8.29 7.66 18.91
C SER A 395 -7.99 8.48 20.19
N PRO A 396 -8.99 9.24 20.71
CA PRO A 396 -8.87 9.89 22.01
C PRO A 396 -8.58 8.93 23.18
N GLU A 397 -8.99 7.67 23.04
CA GLU A 397 -8.75 6.60 24.04
C GLU A 397 -7.37 5.93 23.85
N GLY A 398 -6.63 6.28 22.79
CA GLY A 398 -5.32 5.75 22.47
C GLY A 398 -5.33 4.53 21.55
N TYR A 399 -6.46 4.06 21.04
CA TYR A 399 -6.49 2.96 20.06
C TYR A 399 -5.89 3.40 18.74
N ILE A 400 -5.05 2.57 18.15
CA ILE A 400 -4.34 2.88 16.91
C ILE A 400 -5.22 2.52 15.71
N PHE A 401 -5.54 3.49 14.87
CA PHE A 401 -6.29 3.27 13.63
C PHE A 401 -5.40 2.83 12.47
N GLY A 402 -4.18 3.34 12.42
CA GLY A 402 -3.23 3.00 11.37
C GLY A 402 -1.91 3.72 11.52
N ALA A 403 -0.95 3.30 10.71
CA ALA A 403 0.38 3.88 10.67
C ALA A 403 1.01 3.80 9.27
N GLN A 404 1.94 4.71 9.03
CA GLN A 404 2.69 4.82 7.78
C GLN A 404 4.15 5.11 8.12
N ILE A 405 5.07 4.47 7.42
CA ILE A 405 6.52 4.65 7.65
C ILE A 405 7.23 4.75 6.31
N ILE A 406 8.15 5.69 6.20
CA ILE A 406 9.02 5.85 5.04
C ILE A 406 10.46 6.04 5.51
N GLY A 407 11.39 5.39 4.84
CA GLY A 407 12.81 5.50 5.07
C GLY A 407 13.61 4.54 4.19
N GLN A 408 14.92 4.57 4.32
CA GLN A 408 15.78 3.65 3.58
C GLN A 408 15.91 2.31 4.31
N ASP A 409 15.99 2.34 5.65
CA ASP A 409 16.26 1.16 6.47
C ASP A 409 15.36 1.12 7.71
N GLY A 410 15.02 -0.10 8.17
CA GLY A 410 14.28 -0.36 9.40
C GLY A 410 12.78 -0.04 9.36
N VAL A 411 12.20 0.16 8.18
CA VAL A 411 10.76 0.38 7.96
C VAL A 411 9.96 -0.89 8.25
N ASP A 412 10.41 -2.02 7.72
CA ASP A 412 9.78 -3.34 7.83
C ASP A 412 9.58 -3.77 9.29
N LYS A 413 10.63 -3.71 10.08
CA LYS A 413 10.62 -4.04 11.50
C LYS A 413 9.57 -3.24 12.28
N ARG A 414 9.45 -1.92 12.01
CA ARG A 414 8.57 -1.04 12.78
C ARG A 414 7.13 -1.11 12.32
N ILE A 415 6.89 -1.24 11.01
CA ILE A 415 5.52 -1.40 10.53
C ILE A 415 4.92 -2.73 11.01
N ASP A 416 5.71 -3.81 11.07
CA ASP A 416 5.27 -5.09 11.60
C ASP A 416 4.96 -5.02 13.09
N THR A 417 5.77 -4.30 13.87
CA THR A 417 5.48 -4.05 15.29
C THR A 417 4.15 -3.29 15.47
N LEU A 418 3.94 -2.22 14.71
CA LEU A 418 2.69 -1.45 14.76
C LEU A 418 1.49 -2.29 14.28
N ALA A 419 1.67 -3.08 13.22
CA ALA A 419 0.63 -3.97 12.72
C ALA A 419 0.25 -5.05 13.74
N ALA A 420 1.22 -5.63 14.43
CA ALA A 420 0.99 -6.59 15.50
C ALA A 420 0.26 -5.95 16.69
N THR A 421 0.68 -4.76 17.12
CA THR A 421 0.04 -4.01 18.20
C THR A 421 -1.42 -3.72 17.86
N ILE A 422 -1.71 -3.21 16.66
CA ILE A 422 -3.10 -2.97 16.19
C ILE A 422 -3.90 -4.27 16.21
N ARG A 423 -3.33 -5.36 15.69
CA ARG A 423 -4.02 -6.66 15.58
C ARG A 423 -4.39 -7.26 16.92
N LEU A 424 -3.59 -7.01 17.94
CA LEU A 424 -3.80 -7.46 19.31
C LEU A 424 -4.70 -6.52 20.13
N GLY A 425 -5.20 -5.43 19.54
CA GLY A 425 -6.03 -4.43 20.22
C GLY A 425 -5.24 -3.50 21.14
N GLY A 426 -3.92 -3.42 20.93
CA GLY A 426 -3.04 -2.54 21.70
C GLY A 426 -3.25 -1.06 21.38
N THR A 427 -2.72 -0.21 22.24
CA THR A 427 -2.88 1.23 22.28
C THR A 427 -1.53 1.95 22.18
N ILE A 428 -1.57 3.28 22.14
CA ILE A 428 -0.36 4.11 22.24
C ILE A 428 0.40 3.87 23.54
N TYR A 429 -0.30 3.46 24.61
CA TYR A 429 0.31 3.18 25.92
C TYR A 429 1.12 1.90 25.89
N ASP A 430 0.65 0.88 25.15
CA ASP A 430 1.40 -0.36 24.94
C ASP A 430 2.68 -0.09 24.17
N LEU A 431 2.65 0.82 23.15
CA LEU A 431 3.87 1.17 22.39
C LEU A 431 4.99 1.74 23.27
N LYS A 432 4.65 2.43 24.36
CA LYS A 432 5.65 2.97 25.31
C LYS A 432 6.34 1.87 26.12
N GLU A 433 5.60 0.80 26.42
CA GLU A 433 6.06 -0.30 27.27
C GLU A 433 6.79 -1.40 26.49
N LEU A 434 6.73 -1.38 25.14
CA LEU A 434 7.43 -2.37 24.32
C LEU A 434 8.95 -2.34 24.55
N GLU A 435 9.52 -3.47 24.91
CA GLU A 435 10.97 -3.68 24.97
C GLU A 435 11.48 -4.13 23.58
N HIS A 436 12.04 -3.18 22.84
CA HIS A 436 12.64 -3.47 21.54
C HIS A 436 14.07 -3.97 21.68
N ALA A 437 14.46 -4.93 20.84
CA ALA A 437 15.85 -5.35 20.75
C ALA A 437 16.74 -4.16 20.38
N TYR A 438 17.69 -3.83 21.24
CA TYR A 438 18.59 -2.71 21.07
C TYR A 438 20.08 -3.13 21.10
N ALA A 439 20.76 -2.70 20.08
CA ALA A 439 22.19 -2.41 20.05
C ALA A 439 22.39 -1.32 18.99
N PRO A 440 23.49 -0.53 19.03
CA PRO A 440 23.68 0.63 18.15
C PRO A 440 23.44 0.39 16.66
N PRO A 441 23.80 -0.76 16.05
CA PRO A 441 23.56 -1.03 14.63
C PRO A 441 22.10 -1.31 14.28
N TYR A 442 21.22 -1.59 15.26
CA TYR A 442 19.85 -2.09 15.00
C TYR A 442 18.75 -1.12 15.38
N SER A 443 18.98 -0.28 16.40
CA SER A 443 17.98 0.66 16.90
C SER A 443 18.62 1.77 17.74
N SER A 444 17.78 2.64 18.31
CA SER A 444 18.09 3.51 19.42
C SER A 444 17.54 2.90 20.71
N ALA A 445 18.08 3.27 21.87
CA ALA A 445 17.57 2.80 23.17
C ALA A 445 16.08 3.15 23.40
N LYS A 446 15.60 4.23 22.77
CA LYS A 446 14.19 4.53 22.58
C LYS A 446 13.89 4.29 21.10
N ASP A 447 13.32 3.12 20.77
CA ASP A 447 12.99 2.81 19.37
C ASP A 447 12.00 3.85 18.83
N PRO A 448 12.04 4.18 17.53
CA PRO A 448 11.05 5.06 16.90
C PRO A 448 9.59 4.70 17.22
N VAL A 449 9.25 3.43 17.43
CA VAL A 449 7.89 3.01 17.86
C VAL A 449 7.59 3.47 19.29
N ASN A 450 8.54 3.35 20.23
CA ASN A 450 8.38 3.92 21.58
C ASN A 450 8.20 5.44 21.50
N MET A 451 8.99 6.11 20.66
CA MET A 451 8.89 7.56 20.47
C MET A 451 7.52 7.99 19.93
N LEU A 452 6.90 7.23 19.03
CA LEU A 452 5.51 7.46 18.61
C LEU A 452 4.54 7.40 19.80
N GLY A 453 4.67 6.39 20.67
CA GLY A 453 3.87 6.25 21.88
C GLY A 453 4.02 7.44 22.83
N PHE A 454 5.27 7.89 23.08
CA PHE A 454 5.53 9.06 23.94
C PHE A 454 4.95 10.35 23.36
N VAL A 455 5.09 10.59 22.04
CA VAL A 455 4.54 11.77 21.38
C VAL A 455 3.01 11.74 21.39
N ALA A 456 2.41 10.58 21.12
CA ALA A 456 0.96 10.43 21.14
C ALA A 456 0.38 10.67 22.55
N GLU A 457 1.03 10.18 23.59
CA GLU A 457 0.65 10.48 24.98
C GLU A 457 0.71 11.98 25.27
N ASN A 458 1.79 12.66 24.88
CA ASN A 458 1.91 14.11 25.06
C ASN A 458 0.79 14.88 24.35
N ILE A 459 0.33 14.41 23.19
CA ILE A 459 -0.82 14.98 22.47
C ILE A 459 -2.11 14.81 23.30
N LEU A 460 -2.41 13.60 23.76
CA LEU A 460 -3.63 13.31 24.53
C LEU A 460 -3.65 14.06 25.87
N GLN A 461 -2.48 14.25 26.48
CA GLN A 461 -2.34 15.04 27.73
C GLN A 461 -2.32 16.56 27.48
N SER A 462 -2.51 17.01 26.23
CA SER A 462 -2.45 18.43 25.85
C SER A 462 -1.12 19.11 26.20
N LEU A 463 -0.04 18.33 26.31
CA LEU A 463 1.32 18.87 26.55
C LEU A 463 1.93 19.46 25.29
N VAL A 464 1.45 19.05 24.12
CA VAL A 464 1.90 19.53 22.82
C VAL A 464 0.72 19.54 21.83
N SER A 465 0.75 20.48 20.90
CA SER A 465 -0.16 20.56 19.75
C SER A 465 0.67 20.65 18.48
N PHE A 466 0.25 19.94 17.45
CA PHE A 466 0.91 20.00 16.14
C PHE A 466 0.09 20.85 15.16
N ALA A 467 0.79 21.60 14.32
CA ALA A 467 0.21 22.20 13.14
C ALA A 467 0.15 21.15 12.02
N ASP A 468 -1.02 20.96 11.45
CA ASP A 468 -1.14 20.18 10.23
C ASP A 468 -0.46 20.93 9.06
N TRP A 469 0.08 20.18 8.08
CA TRP A 469 0.72 20.78 6.91
C TRP A 469 -0.25 21.67 6.11
N SER A 470 -1.53 21.26 6.00
CA SER A 470 -2.56 22.06 5.33
C SER A 470 -2.92 23.32 6.12
N GLU A 471 -2.85 23.28 7.44
CA GLU A 471 -3.00 24.47 8.29
C GLU A 471 -1.88 25.49 8.00
N LEU A 472 -0.62 25.01 7.92
CA LEU A 472 0.52 25.87 7.58
C LEU A 472 0.35 26.48 6.19
N GLU A 473 -0.09 25.68 5.20
CA GLU A 473 -0.32 26.18 3.86
C GLU A 473 -1.41 27.25 3.80
N ASN A 474 -2.52 27.04 4.50
CA ASN A 474 -3.60 28.02 4.60
C ASN A 474 -3.14 29.32 5.27
N LEU A 475 -2.37 29.22 6.35
CA LEU A 475 -1.82 30.39 7.05
C LEU A 475 -0.84 31.18 6.16
N THR A 476 -0.01 30.51 5.40
CA THR A 476 0.96 31.18 4.50
C THR A 476 0.28 31.89 3.33
N ARG A 477 -0.87 31.40 2.86
CA ARG A 477 -1.70 32.01 1.80
C ARG A 477 -2.60 33.14 2.32
N SER A 478 -2.96 33.09 3.62
CA SER A 478 -3.84 34.10 4.22
C SER A 478 -3.18 35.48 4.25
N GLU A 479 -3.98 36.53 4.04
CA GLU A 479 -3.58 37.91 4.28
C GLU A 479 -3.45 38.23 5.78
N ASP A 480 -4.18 37.51 6.63
CA ASP A 480 -4.10 37.62 8.09
C ASP A 480 -2.78 36.99 8.59
N LYS A 481 -1.89 37.86 9.04
CA LYS A 481 -0.58 37.48 9.61
C LYS A 481 -0.61 37.39 11.13
N ASN A 482 -1.73 36.97 11.71
CA ASN A 482 -1.86 36.78 13.16
C ASN A 482 -1.19 35.48 13.66
N TYR A 483 -0.05 35.16 13.07
CA TYR A 483 0.80 34.03 13.48
C TYR A 483 2.28 34.39 13.37
N THR A 484 3.12 33.64 14.05
CA THR A 484 4.58 33.71 13.95
C THR A 484 5.14 32.32 13.69
N MET A 485 5.90 32.16 12.61
CA MET A 485 6.75 31.01 12.38
C MET A 485 8.04 31.16 13.16
N LEU A 486 8.24 30.38 14.22
CA LEU A 486 9.43 30.46 15.07
C LEU A 486 10.42 29.37 14.77
N GLU A 487 11.56 29.71 14.24
CA GLU A 487 12.70 28.83 14.03
C GLU A 487 13.60 28.79 15.27
N VAL A 488 13.88 27.55 15.75
CA VAL A 488 14.74 27.33 16.94
C VAL A 488 16.00 26.52 16.63
N THR A 489 16.47 26.59 15.39
CA THR A 489 17.75 26.03 14.95
C THR A 489 18.93 26.91 15.39
N GLU A 490 20.16 26.43 15.24
CA GLU A 490 21.34 27.25 15.44
C GLU A 490 21.60 28.16 14.23
N ASP A 491 22.34 29.23 14.42
CA ASP A 491 22.60 30.24 13.37
C ASP A 491 23.19 29.64 12.10
N ILE A 492 24.09 28.66 12.23
CA ILE A 492 24.72 28.00 11.10
C ILE A 492 23.73 27.14 10.28
N GLU A 493 22.76 26.50 10.93
CA GLU A 493 21.73 25.72 10.25
C GLU A 493 20.81 26.64 9.43
N ARG A 494 20.42 27.80 10.01
CA ARG A 494 19.61 28.81 9.34
C ARG A 494 20.28 29.37 8.08
N MET A 495 21.60 29.55 8.11
CA MET A 495 22.37 30.00 6.93
C MET A 495 22.28 29.02 5.75
N ILE A 496 22.09 27.73 6.02
CA ILE A 496 21.95 26.71 4.98
C ILE A 496 20.54 26.73 4.37
N PHE A 497 19.52 26.77 5.20
CA PHE A 497 18.12 26.85 4.76
C PHE A 497 17.20 27.27 5.91
N SER A 498 16.21 28.10 5.58
CA SER A 498 15.16 28.53 6.50
C SER A 498 13.82 28.63 5.76
N ILE A 499 12.72 28.48 6.49
CA ILE A 499 11.39 28.77 5.93
C ILE A 499 11.25 30.29 5.75
N PRO A 500 10.91 30.78 4.54
CA PRO A 500 10.79 32.21 4.29
C PRO A 500 9.82 32.91 5.26
N GLY A 501 10.22 34.07 5.80
CA GLY A 501 9.42 34.85 6.73
C GLY A 501 9.42 34.32 8.17
N SER A 502 10.22 33.31 8.50
CA SER A 502 10.35 32.82 9.87
C SER A 502 11.16 33.78 10.76
N TYR A 503 10.72 33.92 12.03
CA TYR A 503 11.46 34.58 13.08
C TYR A 503 12.43 33.60 13.73
N HIS A 504 13.66 34.02 14.02
CA HIS A 504 14.71 33.14 14.51
C HIS A 504 15.13 33.44 15.94
N ILE A 505 15.00 32.46 16.80
CA ILE A 505 15.60 32.46 18.13
C ILE A 505 16.15 31.07 18.39
N PRO A 506 17.49 30.86 18.40
CA PRO A 506 18.08 29.60 18.79
C PRO A 506 17.55 29.08 20.13
N LEU A 507 17.30 27.78 20.25
CA LEU A 507 16.71 27.18 21.46
C LEU A 507 17.44 27.60 22.73
N GLY A 508 18.78 27.69 22.69
CA GLY A 508 19.61 28.10 23.82
C GLY A 508 19.35 29.54 24.27
N GLN A 509 18.89 30.42 23.38
CA GLN A 509 18.60 31.85 23.66
C GLN A 509 17.11 32.08 23.96
N LEU A 510 16.22 31.10 23.73
CA LEU A 510 14.77 31.30 23.76
C LEU A 510 14.29 31.89 25.11
N ARG A 511 14.78 31.36 26.24
CA ARG A 511 14.35 31.84 27.58
C ARG A 511 14.60 33.31 27.81
N ASN A 512 15.68 33.83 27.24
CA ASN A 512 16.07 35.24 27.40
C ASN A 512 15.39 36.15 26.37
N ARG A 513 14.98 35.61 25.22
CA ARG A 513 14.48 36.37 24.07
C ARG A 513 12.99 36.18 23.79
N MET A 514 12.30 35.26 24.49
CA MET A 514 10.87 35.02 24.25
C MET A 514 9.98 36.28 24.49
N GLY A 515 10.46 37.28 25.19
CA GLY A 515 9.80 38.59 25.32
C GLY A 515 9.70 39.38 24.01
N GLU A 516 10.43 39.02 22.97
CA GLU A 516 10.32 39.56 21.61
C GLU A 516 9.08 39.04 20.87
N LEU A 517 8.44 38.00 21.39
CA LEU A 517 7.30 37.34 20.76
C LEU A 517 5.98 37.77 21.40
N ASP A 518 4.96 37.93 20.55
CA ASP A 518 3.61 38.25 20.98
C ASP A 518 2.91 37.01 21.54
N LYS A 519 2.49 37.02 22.80
CA LYS A 519 1.87 35.91 23.51
C LYS A 519 0.46 35.56 23.03
N ASP A 520 -0.21 36.51 22.38
CA ASP A 520 -1.59 36.34 21.92
C ASP A 520 -1.66 35.77 20.51
N LYS A 521 -0.56 35.82 19.75
CA LYS A 521 -0.47 35.24 18.42
C LYS A 521 -0.30 33.72 18.46
N LEU A 522 -0.71 33.07 17.38
CA LEU A 522 -0.36 31.66 17.13
C LEU A 522 1.15 31.59 16.83
N ILE A 523 1.87 30.79 17.61
CA ILE A 523 3.29 30.51 17.37
C ILE A 523 3.43 29.08 16.82
N ILE A 524 3.92 28.96 15.59
CA ILE A 524 4.25 27.67 14.98
C ILE A 524 5.76 27.48 15.04
N ILE A 525 6.21 26.55 15.85
CA ILE A 525 7.63 26.31 16.12
C ILE A 525 8.16 25.19 15.25
N PHE A 526 9.34 25.38 14.70
CA PHE A 526 10.05 24.33 14.00
C PHE A 526 11.56 24.36 14.28
N CYS A 527 12.20 23.22 14.06
CA CYS A 527 13.67 23.07 14.06
C CYS A 527 14.06 22.17 12.89
N ALA A 528 15.22 21.56 12.89
CA ALA A 528 15.63 20.65 11.82
C ALA A 528 14.71 19.44 11.68
N ARG A 529 14.32 18.76 12.78
CA ARG A 529 13.58 17.48 12.77
C ARG A 529 12.43 17.37 13.78
N GLY A 530 12.37 18.22 14.84
CA GLY A 530 11.25 18.22 15.80
C GLY A 530 11.61 18.30 17.28
N VAL A 531 12.69 17.66 17.78
CA VAL A 531 12.99 17.59 19.22
C VAL A 531 13.23 18.96 19.86
N ARG A 532 13.99 19.83 19.22
CA ARG A 532 14.22 21.21 19.72
C ARG A 532 12.93 22.03 19.70
N ALA A 533 12.10 21.84 18.68
CA ALA A 533 10.79 22.50 18.60
C ALA A 533 9.87 22.04 19.75
N TYR A 534 9.88 20.77 20.11
CA TYR A 534 9.16 20.26 21.28
C TYR A 534 9.65 20.92 22.58
N ASN A 535 10.97 20.99 22.79
CA ASN A 535 11.54 21.65 23.96
C ASN A 535 11.15 23.14 24.00
N ALA A 536 11.20 23.85 22.86
CA ALA A 536 10.79 25.23 22.76
C ALA A 536 9.30 25.41 23.08
N ALA A 537 8.44 24.57 22.54
CA ALA A 537 7.01 24.60 22.83
C ALA A 537 6.73 24.44 24.32
N ARG A 538 7.42 23.50 25.00
CA ARG A 538 7.28 23.33 26.45
C ARG A 538 7.75 24.54 27.26
N ILE A 539 8.90 25.13 26.86
CA ILE A 539 9.42 26.37 27.51
C ILE A 539 8.37 27.48 27.37
N MET A 540 7.85 27.71 26.17
CA MET A 540 6.89 28.79 25.91
C MET A 540 5.55 28.56 26.61
N THR A 541 4.98 27.36 26.55
CA THR A 541 3.73 27.03 27.24
C THR A 541 3.86 27.25 28.75
N ASN A 542 4.96 26.78 29.35
CA ASN A 542 5.23 26.98 30.78
C ASN A 542 5.49 28.48 31.14
N SER A 543 5.78 29.31 30.15
CA SER A 543 5.96 30.75 30.30
C SER A 543 4.70 31.58 29.96
N GLY A 544 3.55 30.90 29.79
CA GLY A 544 2.25 31.54 29.61
C GLY A 544 1.82 31.81 28.17
N PHE A 545 2.53 31.32 27.17
CA PHE A 545 2.04 31.33 25.79
C PHE A 545 0.93 30.29 25.63
N LYS A 546 -0.24 30.69 25.14
CA LYS A 546 -1.43 29.83 25.05
C LYS A 546 -1.58 29.12 23.71
N ASN A 547 -1.14 29.77 22.63
CA ASN A 547 -1.36 29.33 21.25
C ASN A 547 -0.03 28.90 20.64
N VAL A 548 0.47 27.72 21.04
CA VAL A 548 1.75 27.19 20.58
C VAL A 548 1.52 25.85 19.88
N LYS A 549 1.99 25.74 18.65
CA LYS A 549 1.99 24.51 17.87
C LYS A 549 3.38 24.17 17.34
N ILE A 550 3.63 22.91 17.10
CA ILE A 550 4.86 22.43 16.47
C ILE A 550 4.56 22.07 15.02
N PHE A 551 5.40 22.48 14.09
CA PHE A 551 5.42 21.91 12.75
C PHE A 551 6.22 20.59 12.80
N PRO A 552 5.56 19.41 12.62
CA PRO A 552 6.19 18.12 12.78
C PRO A 552 7.23 17.86 11.68
N GLY A 553 8.29 17.10 11.99
CA GLY A 553 9.37 16.82 11.06
C GLY A 553 10.27 18.02 10.70
N GLY A 554 9.87 19.24 11.06
CA GLY A 554 10.66 20.46 10.94
C GLY A 554 11.11 20.78 9.52
N LEU A 555 12.33 21.34 9.38
CA LEU A 555 12.90 21.74 8.08
C LEU A 555 13.09 20.55 7.12
N SER A 556 13.41 19.38 7.64
CA SER A 556 13.57 18.16 6.81
C SER A 556 12.26 17.86 6.10
N PHE A 557 11.18 17.75 6.85
CA PHE A 557 9.86 17.48 6.31
C PHE A 557 9.34 18.62 5.41
N TYR A 558 9.59 19.87 5.77
CA TYR A 558 9.23 21.01 4.93
C TYR A 558 9.87 20.97 3.55
N LYS A 559 11.17 20.62 3.47
CA LYS A 559 11.87 20.48 2.19
C LYS A 559 11.24 19.42 1.30
N THR A 560 10.96 18.27 1.85
CA THR A 560 10.31 17.16 1.12
C THR A 560 8.89 17.54 0.70
N LEU A 561 8.09 18.11 1.60
CA LEU A 561 6.70 18.52 1.33
C LEU A 561 6.60 19.55 0.19
N TYR A 562 7.56 20.45 0.10
CA TYR A 562 7.59 21.52 -0.90
C TYR A 562 8.70 21.34 -1.93
N HIS A 563 9.22 20.13 -2.09
CA HIS A 563 10.34 19.84 -3.00
C HIS A 563 10.12 20.40 -4.40
N ASP A 564 8.99 20.10 -5.03
CA ASP A 564 8.68 20.53 -6.40
C ASP A 564 8.62 22.06 -6.53
N LYS A 565 8.10 22.74 -5.51
CA LYS A 565 8.06 24.22 -5.45
C LYS A 565 9.45 24.81 -5.25
N LEU A 566 10.23 24.26 -4.33
CA LEU A 566 11.58 24.71 -4.02
C LEU A 566 12.56 24.47 -5.18
N SER A 567 12.34 23.39 -5.96
CA SER A 567 13.13 23.05 -7.12
C SER A 567 12.68 23.76 -8.42
N GLY A 568 11.65 24.62 -8.36
CA GLY A 568 11.13 25.34 -9.53
C GLY A 568 10.38 24.45 -10.53
N LEU A 569 10.02 23.22 -10.15
CA LEU A 569 9.29 22.28 -11.00
C LEU A 569 7.79 22.64 -11.11
N ILE A 570 7.28 23.37 -10.09
CA ILE A 570 5.95 23.99 -10.13
C ILE A 570 6.18 25.50 -10.05
N PRO A 571 5.65 26.31 -11.00
CA PRO A 571 5.73 27.77 -10.91
C PRO A 571 5.19 28.28 -9.59
N THR A 572 5.86 29.30 -9.01
CA THR A 572 5.50 29.93 -7.74
C THR A 572 4.21 30.76 -7.85
N GLY A 573 3.15 30.26 -8.38
CA GLY A 573 1.87 30.93 -8.59
C GLY A 573 0.77 29.97 -9.04
N ASP A 574 1.12 28.79 -9.49
CA ASP A 574 0.13 27.76 -9.78
C ASP A 574 -0.31 27.12 -8.48
N GLU A 575 -1.48 27.53 -8.05
CA GLU A 575 -2.16 27.02 -6.86
C GLU A 575 -2.31 25.50 -6.94
N VAL A 576 -1.92 24.84 -5.86
CA VAL A 576 -2.51 23.58 -5.45
C VAL A 576 -3.94 23.90 -4.96
N SER A 577 -4.70 24.66 -5.74
CA SER A 577 -6.08 24.99 -5.45
C SER A 577 -6.96 23.80 -5.81
N ASP A 578 -7.85 23.43 -4.92
CA ASP A 578 -8.92 22.43 -5.05
C ASP A 578 -8.49 20.95 -5.11
N ARG A 579 -7.75 20.52 -4.07
CA ARG A 579 -7.38 19.10 -3.97
C ARG A 579 -7.60 18.54 -2.57
N THR A 580 -8.72 18.93 -1.94
CA THR A 580 -9.24 18.27 -0.73
C THR A 580 -10.16 17.11 -1.07
#